data_984cb9f243bc4d15c183e41267d4de32
#
_entry.id   984cb9f243bc4d15c183e41267d4de32
#
_cell.length_a   1.000
_cell.length_b   1.000
_cell.length_c   1.000
_cell.angle_alpha   90.00
_cell.angle_beta   90.00
_cell.angle_gamma   90.00
#
_symmetry.space_group_name_H-M   'P 1'
#
loop_
_entity.id
_entity.type
_entity.pdbx_description
1 polymer ?
#
loop_
_entity_poly.entity_id
_entity_poly.type
_entity_poly.pdbx_seq_one_letter_code
_entity_poly.pdbx_strand_id
1 'polypeptide(L)'
;MKWLDLITNKRLGEENKHYSRMDDRSEFKRDYDRLIFSAPFRRLQNKTQVFPLPGSVFVHNRLTHSLEVASVGMSLGNDVAKKLCLKHPSLQNTSFEEIGTIVSAACLAHDLGNPPFGHSGESAIQSYFLEGEGAQLQPLLKPEVWSDITHFEGNANTFRLLTHRFKGRREGGFAMTYTTLASIVKYPSSSNASQKKGKFGFFTEEKDVFQRVANELSIPCLHDNGSELRYARHPLVYLVEAADDICYEVMDIEDSHKLKILSFDETQNLLLSFFTSERRTQILQRIEEEELTDKNEIVAYYRANVIGALIRACVKVFVDNEEKILSGTFEGALMKHIDKHLYEAYQHCVRLSIKQIYNSAPVLNVELSGYKIIQTLLHSFVNAALEPHKFYSQQILKQFSEQYDITNEDLNVRIMAVLDYISGMTDLYALNIYQRISGISLPLA
;
A
#
# COMPACT_ATOMS: atom_id res chain seq x y z
N MET A 1 11.38 18.40 -12.40
CA MET A 1 9.90 18.34 -12.61
C MET A 1 9.28 19.69 -12.34
N LYS A 2 8.11 19.98 -12.92
CA LYS A 2 7.33 21.19 -12.64
C LYS A 2 5.93 20.79 -12.16
N TRP A 3 5.39 21.51 -11.18
CA TRP A 3 4.10 21.16 -10.59
C TRP A 3 2.96 21.02 -11.60
N LEU A 4 2.85 21.94 -12.56
CA LEU A 4 1.78 21.93 -13.56
C LEU A 4 1.88 20.76 -14.54
N ASP A 5 3.07 20.22 -14.77
CA ASP A 5 3.27 19.03 -15.63
C ASP A 5 2.94 17.73 -14.86
N LEU A 6 3.03 17.76 -13.52
CA LEU A 6 2.81 16.60 -12.65
C LEU A 6 1.34 16.34 -12.32
N ILE A 7 0.46 17.32 -12.57
CA ILE A 7 -0.96 17.23 -12.22
C ILE A 7 -1.80 17.24 -13.49
N THR A 8 -2.33 16.10 -13.87
CA THR A 8 -3.21 15.94 -15.03
C THR A 8 -4.44 15.13 -14.70
N ASN A 9 -5.57 15.50 -15.27
CA ASN A 9 -6.83 14.77 -15.16
C ASN A 9 -7.01 13.70 -16.25
N LYS A 10 -6.04 13.52 -17.15
CA LYS A 10 -6.05 12.44 -18.15
C LYS A 10 -6.05 11.07 -17.47
N ARG A 11 -6.80 10.13 -18.06
CA ARG A 11 -7.01 8.79 -17.54
C ARG A 11 -6.40 7.72 -18.42
N LEU A 12 -5.76 6.73 -17.78
CA LEU A 12 -5.22 5.56 -18.47
C LEU A 12 -6.34 4.79 -19.20
N GLY A 13 -6.16 4.55 -20.51
CA GLY A 13 -7.12 3.85 -21.36
C GLY A 13 -8.35 4.68 -21.75
N GLU A 14 -8.38 5.96 -21.40
CA GLU A 14 -9.45 6.91 -21.76
C GLU A 14 -8.89 8.20 -22.39
N GLU A 15 -7.64 8.19 -22.85
CA GLU A 15 -6.90 9.38 -23.32
C GLU A 15 -7.60 10.13 -24.47
N ASN A 16 -8.29 9.38 -25.34
CA ASN A 16 -8.98 9.92 -26.51
C ASN A 16 -10.50 10.06 -26.32
N LYS A 17 -10.99 9.85 -25.08
CA LYS A 17 -12.43 9.90 -24.81
C LYS A 17 -12.82 11.25 -24.21
N HIS A 18 -13.71 11.95 -24.89
CA HIS A 18 -14.33 13.16 -24.37
C HIS A 18 -15.68 12.81 -23.75
N TYR A 19 -15.77 12.86 -22.43
CA TYR A 19 -17.04 12.68 -21.73
C TYR A 19 -17.66 14.03 -21.38
N SER A 20 -18.89 14.26 -21.78
CA SER A 20 -19.72 15.31 -21.18
C SER A 20 -20.08 14.84 -19.78
N ARG A 21 -19.46 15.45 -18.76
CA ARG A 21 -19.76 15.16 -17.34
C ARG A 21 -21.06 15.88 -16.97
N MET A 22 -21.94 15.16 -16.28
CA MET A 22 -23.24 15.70 -15.84
C MET A 22 -23.20 16.17 -14.37
N ASP A 23 -22.06 16.06 -13.71
CA ASP A 23 -21.84 16.45 -12.32
C ASP A 23 -20.50 17.17 -12.14
N ASP A 24 -20.37 17.95 -11.06
CA ASP A 24 -19.24 18.84 -10.78
C ASP A 24 -18.07 18.13 -10.07
N ARG A 25 -18.08 16.79 -9.92
CA ARG A 25 -16.98 16.06 -9.31
C ARG A 25 -15.74 16.13 -10.19
N SER A 26 -14.61 16.48 -9.57
CA SER A 26 -13.32 16.44 -10.24
C SER A 26 -12.93 15.02 -10.65
N GLU A 27 -12.00 14.89 -11.60
CA GLU A 27 -11.49 13.58 -12.01
C GLU A 27 -10.74 12.88 -10.87
N PHE A 28 -10.09 13.62 -9.97
CA PHE A 28 -9.42 13.07 -8.79
C PHE A 28 -10.42 12.57 -7.73
N LYS A 29 -11.52 13.28 -7.52
CA LYS A 29 -12.61 12.77 -6.68
C LYS A 29 -13.22 11.49 -7.25
N ARG A 30 -13.31 11.38 -8.57
CA ARG A 30 -13.75 10.14 -9.23
C ARG A 30 -12.76 8.99 -9.05
N ASP A 31 -11.45 9.27 -8.94
CA ASP A 31 -10.46 8.25 -8.60
C ASP A 31 -10.70 7.70 -7.19
N TYR A 32 -10.90 8.59 -6.22
CA TYR A 32 -11.27 8.20 -4.86
C TYR A 32 -12.53 7.32 -4.84
N ASP A 33 -13.58 7.75 -5.55
CA ASP A 33 -14.85 7.01 -5.61
C ASP A 33 -14.66 5.63 -6.29
N ARG A 34 -13.90 5.54 -7.39
CA ARG A 34 -13.59 4.27 -8.06
C ARG A 34 -12.90 3.28 -7.14
N LEU A 35 -12.01 3.74 -6.29
CA LEU A 35 -11.30 2.90 -5.34
C LEU A 35 -12.23 2.40 -4.24
N ILE A 36 -12.95 3.30 -3.56
CA ILE A 36 -13.78 2.95 -2.40
C ILE A 36 -14.93 2.00 -2.74
N PHE A 37 -15.47 2.10 -3.98
CA PHE A 37 -16.52 1.19 -4.47
C PHE A 37 -15.99 -0.08 -5.11
N SER A 38 -14.68 -0.27 -5.18
CA SER A 38 -14.06 -1.43 -5.83
C SER A 38 -14.10 -2.69 -4.96
N ALA A 39 -14.13 -3.85 -5.61
CA ALA A 39 -14.05 -5.13 -4.91
C ALA A 39 -12.68 -5.34 -4.21
N PRO A 40 -11.52 -4.98 -4.82
CA PRO A 40 -10.24 -5.05 -4.13
C PRO A 40 -10.20 -4.24 -2.83
N PHE A 41 -10.74 -3.03 -2.82
CA PHE A 41 -10.80 -2.20 -1.61
C PHE A 41 -11.65 -2.85 -0.51
N ARG A 42 -12.82 -3.38 -0.85
CA ARG A 42 -13.68 -4.08 0.12
C ARG A 42 -13.02 -5.32 0.70
N ARG A 43 -12.18 -6.03 -0.07
CA ARG A 43 -11.43 -7.21 0.42
C ARG A 43 -10.43 -6.88 1.52
N LEU A 44 -9.96 -5.63 1.62
CA LEU A 44 -9.07 -5.20 2.70
C LEU A 44 -9.69 -5.38 4.10
N GLN A 45 -11.02 -5.38 4.21
CA GLN A 45 -11.73 -5.64 5.48
C GLN A 45 -11.31 -6.97 6.12
N ASN A 46 -11.02 -7.99 5.30
CA ASN A 46 -10.66 -9.33 5.75
C ASN A 46 -9.19 -9.67 5.43
N LYS A 47 -8.33 -8.66 5.41
CA LYS A 47 -6.87 -8.79 5.37
C LYS A 47 -6.27 -8.23 6.65
N THR A 48 -5.42 -9.01 7.30
CA THR A 48 -4.69 -8.62 8.52
C THR A 48 -3.79 -7.43 8.26
N GLN A 49 -3.80 -6.43 9.15
CA GLN A 49 -2.79 -5.37 9.18
C GLN A 49 -1.57 -5.82 9.98
N VAL A 50 -1.71 -5.97 11.28
CA VAL A 50 -0.66 -6.47 12.19
C VAL A 50 -1.23 -7.59 13.05
N PHE A 51 -2.33 -7.34 13.73
CA PHE A 51 -2.94 -8.30 14.64
C PHE A 51 -3.91 -9.25 13.94
N PRO A 52 -4.07 -10.50 14.45
CA PRO A 52 -5.00 -11.47 13.88
C PRO A 52 -6.41 -10.91 13.67
N LEU A 53 -7.03 -11.22 12.52
CA LEU A 53 -8.45 -10.98 12.30
C LEU A 53 -9.29 -11.97 13.10
N PRO A 54 -10.48 -11.67 13.39
CA PRO A 54 -11.04 -11.18 14.63
C PRO A 54 -11.41 -12.26 15.64
N GLY A 55 -10.82 -12.23 16.78
CA GLY A 55 -11.51 -12.51 18.04
C GLY A 55 -11.72 -11.23 18.84
N SER A 56 -10.97 -10.16 18.56
CA SER A 56 -11.22 -8.85 19.18
C SER A 56 -11.64 -7.84 18.11
N VAL A 57 -12.84 -7.33 18.26
CA VAL A 57 -13.55 -6.43 17.36
C VAL A 57 -12.88 -5.04 17.24
N PHE A 58 -11.79 -4.79 17.96
CA PHE A 58 -11.29 -3.44 18.21
C PHE A 58 -9.93 -3.11 17.61
N VAL A 59 -9.30 -4.02 16.85
CA VAL A 59 -8.03 -3.77 16.18
C VAL A 59 -8.23 -3.38 14.72
N HIS A 60 -7.27 -2.64 14.19
CA HIS A 60 -7.32 -2.18 12.80
C HIS A 60 -7.12 -3.36 11.83
N ASN A 61 -7.91 -3.35 10.75
CA ASN A 61 -7.67 -4.15 9.56
C ASN A 61 -7.17 -3.25 8.43
N ARG A 62 -6.78 -3.83 7.28
CA ARG A 62 -6.26 -3.04 6.17
C ARG A 62 -7.25 -2.02 5.61
N LEU A 63 -8.57 -2.27 5.70
CA LEU A 63 -9.59 -1.32 5.25
C LEU A 63 -9.61 -0.07 6.14
N THR A 64 -9.70 -0.25 7.46
CA THR A 64 -9.72 0.88 8.40
C THR A 64 -8.42 1.64 8.36
N HIS A 65 -7.27 0.95 8.32
CA HIS A 65 -5.96 1.57 8.12
C HIS A 65 -5.91 2.42 6.84
N SER A 66 -6.32 1.87 5.69
CA SER A 66 -6.33 2.63 4.43
C SER A 66 -7.21 3.89 4.48
N LEU A 67 -8.33 3.85 5.21
CA LEU A 67 -9.20 5.03 5.42
C LEU A 67 -8.53 6.09 6.30
N GLU A 68 -7.82 5.67 7.34
CA GLU A 68 -7.08 6.57 8.23
C GLU A 68 -5.89 7.21 7.51
N VAL A 69 -5.11 6.41 6.77
CA VAL A 69 -4.03 6.90 5.90
C VAL A 69 -4.57 7.89 4.87
N ALA A 70 -5.74 7.63 4.26
CA ALA A 70 -6.38 8.54 3.33
C ALA A 70 -6.79 9.87 3.98
N SER A 71 -7.25 9.85 5.23
CA SER A 71 -7.60 11.06 6.01
C SER A 71 -6.37 11.89 6.34
N VAL A 72 -5.30 11.25 6.80
CA VAL A 72 -4.01 11.92 7.09
C VAL A 72 -3.39 12.44 5.80
N GLY A 73 -3.40 11.65 4.72
CA GLY A 73 -2.90 12.04 3.41
C GLY A 73 -3.64 13.24 2.82
N MET A 74 -4.96 13.32 2.98
CA MET A 74 -5.75 14.48 2.61
C MET A 74 -5.31 15.73 3.38
N SER A 75 -5.09 15.61 4.67
CA SER A 75 -4.63 16.71 5.52
C SER A 75 -3.24 17.20 5.09
N LEU A 76 -2.29 16.27 4.88
CA LEU A 76 -0.95 16.59 4.38
C LEU A 76 -1.01 17.31 3.02
N GLY A 77 -1.78 16.77 2.07
CA GLY A 77 -1.91 17.35 0.74
C GLY A 77 -2.54 18.75 0.76
N ASN A 78 -3.62 18.95 1.53
CA ASN A 78 -4.28 20.25 1.66
C ASN A 78 -3.35 21.31 2.28
N ASP A 79 -2.61 20.95 3.32
CA ASP A 79 -1.69 21.88 3.98
C ASP A 79 -0.50 22.24 3.06
N VAL A 80 0.01 21.27 2.30
CA VAL A 80 1.05 21.50 1.27
C VAL A 80 0.51 22.39 0.15
N ALA A 81 -0.68 22.08 -0.39
CA ALA A 81 -1.32 22.88 -1.43
C ALA A 81 -1.43 24.35 -1.00
N LYS A 82 -1.99 24.59 0.19
CA LYS A 82 -2.16 25.94 0.74
C LYS A 82 -0.83 26.69 0.83
N LYS A 83 0.22 26.05 1.34
CA LYS A 83 1.53 26.71 1.51
C LYS A 83 2.23 26.97 0.17
N LEU A 84 2.18 26.01 -0.75
CA LEU A 84 2.81 26.17 -2.07
C LEU A 84 2.04 27.15 -2.96
N CYS A 85 0.71 27.22 -2.91
CA CYS A 85 -0.06 28.26 -3.59
C CYS A 85 0.24 29.67 -3.08
N LEU A 86 0.58 29.83 -1.79
CA LEU A 86 1.06 31.10 -1.26
C LEU A 86 2.47 31.44 -1.77
N LYS A 87 3.35 30.43 -1.91
CA LYS A 87 4.72 30.58 -2.41
C LYS A 87 4.77 30.81 -3.91
N HIS A 88 3.87 30.15 -4.66
CA HIS A 88 3.79 30.15 -6.13
C HIS A 88 2.37 30.54 -6.58
N PRO A 89 2.04 31.83 -6.77
CA PRO A 89 0.70 32.26 -7.18
C PRO A 89 0.21 31.65 -8.48
N SER A 90 1.10 31.18 -9.36
CA SER A 90 0.74 30.49 -10.61
C SER A 90 0.05 29.13 -10.41
N LEU A 91 0.11 28.56 -9.21
CA LEU A 91 -0.57 27.32 -8.86
C LEU A 91 -2.02 27.52 -8.41
N GLN A 92 -2.39 28.75 -8.06
CA GLN A 92 -3.75 29.10 -7.63
C GLN A 92 -4.76 28.96 -8.80
N ASN A 93 -5.96 28.53 -8.47
CA ASN A 93 -7.04 28.26 -9.42
C ASN A 93 -6.66 27.18 -10.48
N THR A 94 -5.76 26.28 -10.15
CA THR A 94 -5.40 25.13 -10.98
C THR A 94 -5.74 23.82 -10.26
N SER A 95 -5.64 22.70 -10.97
CA SER A 95 -5.81 21.36 -10.38
C SER A 95 -4.79 21.05 -9.27
N PHE A 96 -3.78 21.89 -9.07
CA PHE A 96 -2.82 21.73 -7.97
C PHE A 96 -3.50 21.86 -6.59
N GLU A 97 -4.56 22.64 -6.48
CA GLU A 97 -5.31 22.78 -5.23
C GLU A 97 -5.99 21.47 -4.78
N GLU A 98 -6.12 20.50 -5.68
CA GLU A 98 -6.72 19.18 -5.41
C GLU A 98 -5.71 18.13 -4.92
N ILE A 99 -4.43 18.47 -4.67
CA ILE A 99 -3.44 17.47 -4.26
C ILE A 99 -3.85 16.71 -3.00
N GLY A 100 -4.62 17.32 -2.11
CA GLY A 100 -5.20 16.61 -0.95
C GLY A 100 -6.10 15.45 -1.37
N THR A 101 -6.97 15.66 -2.38
CA THR A 101 -7.83 14.60 -2.94
C THR A 101 -7.02 13.53 -3.66
N ILE A 102 -5.99 13.92 -4.41
CA ILE A 102 -5.08 13.01 -5.11
C ILE A 102 -4.33 12.12 -4.12
N VAL A 103 -3.71 12.72 -3.10
CA VAL A 103 -2.98 12.00 -2.05
C VAL A 103 -3.91 11.07 -1.30
N SER A 104 -5.12 11.52 -0.95
CA SER A 104 -6.12 10.69 -0.29
C SER A 104 -6.52 9.47 -1.12
N ALA A 105 -6.74 9.64 -2.43
CA ALA A 105 -7.00 8.52 -3.33
C ALA A 105 -5.81 7.56 -3.44
N ALA A 106 -4.59 8.08 -3.54
CA ALA A 106 -3.38 7.26 -3.55
C ALA A 106 -3.20 6.47 -2.24
N CYS A 107 -3.50 7.09 -1.10
CA CYS A 107 -3.51 6.45 0.22
C CYS A 107 -4.53 5.31 0.32
N LEU A 108 -5.74 5.45 -0.25
CA LEU A 108 -6.70 4.34 -0.30
C LEU A 108 -6.16 3.12 -1.05
N ALA A 109 -5.30 3.38 -2.04
CA ALA A 109 -4.81 2.34 -2.93
C ALA A 109 -3.51 1.69 -2.46
N HIS A 110 -2.75 2.30 -1.53
CA HIS A 110 -1.37 1.90 -1.23
C HIS A 110 -1.21 0.43 -0.85
N ASP A 111 -2.19 -0.14 -0.17
CA ASP A 111 -2.20 -1.52 0.36
C ASP A 111 -3.02 -2.52 -0.48
N LEU A 112 -3.61 -2.11 -1.62
CA LEU A 112 -4.51 -2.97 -2.41
C LEU A 112 -3.83 -4.23 -2.94
N GLY A 113 -2.55 -4.16 -3.26
CA GLY A 113 -1.76 -5.23 -3.86
C GLY A 113 -1.16 -6.21 -2.86
N ASN A 114 -1.26 -5.96 -1.57
CA ASN A 114 -0.72 -6.87 -0.56
C ASN A 114 -1.45 -8.22 -0.61
N PRO A 115 -0.71 -9.34 -0.62
CA PRO A 115 -1.31 -10.67 -0.57
C PRO A 115 -1.97 -10.93 0.80
N PRO A 116 -2.74 -12.03 0.95
CA PRO A 116 -3.17 -12.50 2.26
C PRO A 116 -1.99 -12.61 3.22
N PHE A 117 -2.22 -12.30 4.50
CA PHE A 117 -1.21 -12.31 5.57
C PHE A 117 -0.06 -11.30 5.38
N GLY A 118 -0.22 -10.30 4.52
CA GLY A 118 0.70 -9.18 4.36
C GLY A 118 2.13 -9.59 4.00
N HIS A 119 3.13 -9.10 4.75
CA HIS A 119 4.54 -9.38 4.48
C HIS A 119 4.92 -10.86 4.60
N SER A 120 4.25 -11.62 5.48
CA SER A 120 4.45 -13.07 5.55
C SER A 120 3.99 -13.75 4.24
N GLY A 121 2.87 -13.27 3.65
CA GLY A 121 2.41 -13.71 2.34
C GLY A 121 3.38 -13.36 1.21
N GLU A 122 3.95 -12.14 1.20
CA GLU A 122 5.01 -11.77 0.24
C GLU A 122 6.23 -12.69 0.35
N SER A 123 6.72 -12.88 1.58
CA SER A 123 7.86 -13.77 1.86
C SER A 123 7.57 -15.22 1.45
N ALA A 124 6.35 -15.70 1.67
CA ALA A 124 5.93 -17.03 1.25
C ALA A 124 5.91 -17.17 -0.28
N ILE A 125 5.47 -16.15 -1.01
CA ILE A 125 5.51 -16.17 -2.48
C ILE A 125 6.97 -16.18 -2.96
N GLN A 126 7.80 -15.28 -2.48
CA GLN A 126 9.21 -15.18 -2.87
C GLN A 126 9.96 -16.50 -2.61
N SER A 127 9.86 -17.05 -1.40
CA SER A 127 10.57 -18.26 -1.02
C SER A 127 10.08 -19.52 -1.74
N TYR A 128 8.80 -19.58 -2.16
CA TYR A 128 8.30 -20.66 -2.99
C TYR A 128 9.09 -20.79 -4.30
N PHE A 129 9.39 -19.67 -4.94
CA PHE A 129 10.17 -19.63 -6.17
C PHE A 129 11.69 -19.69 -5.95
N LEU A 130 12.21 -19.12 -4.84
CA LEU A 130 13.65 -19.09 -4.59
C LEU A 130 14.19 -20.40 -4.00
N GLU A 131 13.47 -20.99 -3.04
CA GLU A 131 13.95 -22.09 -2.19
C GLU A 131 13.04 -23.31 -2.23
N GLY A 132 11.78 -23.13 -2.70
CA GLY A 132 10.77 -24.15 -2.73
C GLY A 132 10.67 -24.89 -4.09
N GLU A 133 9.57 -25.59 -4.27
CA GLU A 133 9.32 -26.39 -5.48
C GLU A 133 9.19 -25.52 -6.75
N GLY A 134 8.82 -24.26 -6.60
CA GLY A 134 8.75 -23.32 -7.72
C GLY A 134 10.12 -22.99 -8.34
N ALA A 135 11.23 -23.27 -7.66
CA ALA A 135 12.59 -23.01 -8.18
C ALA A 135 12.87 -23.73 -9.52
N GLN A 136 12.25 -24.89 -9.73
CA GLN A 136 12.36 -25.62 -10.99
C GLN A 136 11.79 -24.87 -12.21
N LEU A 137 11.00 -23.83 -12.01
CA LEU A 137 10.42 -23.03 -13.10
C LEU A 137 11.39 -22.02 -13.69
N GLN A 138 12.52 -21.73 -13.03
CA GLN A 138 13.48 -20.73 -13.50
C GLN A 138 13.86 -20.88 -14.97
N PRO A 139 14.23 -22.08 -15.48
CA PRO A 139 14.60 -22.24 -16.89
C PRO A 139 13.41 -22.19 -17.87
N LEU A 140 12.17 -22.20 -17.38
CA LEU A 140 10.95 -22.20 -18.18
C LEU A 140 10.33 -20.82 -18.32
N LEU A 141 10.73 -19.86 -17.48
CA LEU A 141 10.18 -18.51 -17.44
C LEU A 141 11.18 -17.51 -18.03
N LYS A 142 10.65 -16.38 -18.51
CA LYS A 142 11.48 -15.25 -18.93
C LYS A 142 12.26 -14.70 -17.74
N PRO A 143 13.54 -14.30 -17.88
CA PRO A 143 14.37 -13.83 -16.78
C PRO A 143 13.74 -12.64 -16.01
N GLU A 144 13.07 -11.74 -16.72
CA GLU A 144 12.40 -10.58 -16.13
C GLU A 144 11.19 -11.00 -15.27
N VAL A 145 10.37 -11.94 -15.77
CA VAL A 145 9.24 -12.49 -15.00
C VAL A 145 9.75 -13.27 -13.81
N TRP A 146 10.85 -14.03 -13.97
CA TRP A 146 11.50 -14.69 -12.83
C TRP A 146 11.94 -13.71 -11.76
N SER A 147 12.56 -12.59 -12.15
CA SER A 147 12.89 -11.52 -11.23
C SER A 147 11.66 -10.94 -10.52
N ASP A 148 10.57 -10.72 -11.26
CA ASP A 148 9.33 -10.18 -10.72
C ASP A 148 8.74 -11.08 -9.62
N ILE A 149 8.67 -12.39 -9.84
CA ILE A 149 8.03 -13.33 -8.91
C ILE A 149 8.91 -13.68 -7.72
N THR A 150 10.23 -13.72 -7.89
CA THR A 150 11.19 -13.96 -6.80
C THR A 150 11.39 -12.77 -5.89
N HIS A 151 11.00 -11.58 -6.34
CA HIS A 151 10.98 -10.35 -5.54
C HIS A 151 9.55 -9.83 -5.34
N PHE A 152 8.52 -10.67 -5.47
CA PHE A 152 7.12 -10.24 -5.42
C PHE A 152 6.88 -9.16 -4.36
N GLU A 153 6.28 -8.05 -4.77
CA GLU A 153 6.16 -6.83 -3.96
C GLU A 153 4.73 -6.27 -4.05
N GLY A 154 4.10 -6.04 -2.90
CA GLY A 154 2.72 -5.54 -2.83
C GLY A 154 2.52 -4.19 -3.52
N ASN A 155 3.53 -3.28 -3.48
CA ASN A 155 3.42 -2.00 -4.19
C ASN A 155 3.37 -2.20 -5.72
N ALA A 156 4.21 -3.07 -6.28
CA ALA A 156 4.16 -3.41 -7.70
C ALA A 156 2.82 -4.07 -8.07
N ASN A 157 2.33 -4.95 -7.21
CA ASN A 157 1.05 -5.60 -7.39
C ASN A 157 -0.13 -4.62 -7.28
N THR A 158 -0.02 -3.57 -6.47
CA THR A 158 -1.02 -2.48 -6.45
C THR A 158 -1.10 -1.78 -7.81
N PHE A 159 0.04 -1.44 -8.40
CA PHE A 159 0.07 -0.82 -9.73
C PHE A 159 -0.52 -1.75 -10.80
N ARG A 160 -0.15 -3.05 -10.79
CA ARG A 160 -0.74 -4.07 -11.66
C ARG A 160 -2.25 -4.15 -11.50
N LEU A 161 -2.75 -4.29 -10.27
CA LEU A 161 -4.18 -4.39 -9.98
C LEU A 161 -5.00 -3.22 -10.56
N LEU A 162 -4.42 -2.03 -10.55
CA LEU A 162 -5.08 -0.80 -11.02
C LEU A 162 -4.98 -0.60 -12.53
N THR A 163 -3.95 -1.12 -13.18
CA THR A 163 -3.63 -0.81 -14.58
C THR A 163 -3.80 -2.00 -15.53
N HIS A 164 -3.62 -3.22 -15.03
CA HIS A 164 -3.66 -4.43 -15.84
C HIS A 164 -5.03 -4.68 -16.47
N ARG A 165 -5.01 -5.07 -17.74
CA ARG A 165 -6.22 -5.46 -18.46
C ARG A 165 -6.52 -6.93 -18.22
N PHE A 166 -7.18 -7.24 -17.13
CA PHE A 166 -7.69 -8.59 -16.89
C PHE A 166 -8.68 -9.00 -17.98
N LYS A 167 -8.78 -10.31 -18.24
CA LYS A 167 -9.66 -10.86 -19.27
C LYS A 167 -11.10 -10.39 -19.11
N GLY A 168 -11.70 -9.92 -20.20
CA GLY A 168 -13.06 -9.38 -20.20
C GLY A 168 -13.18 -7.97 -19.62
N ARG A 169 -12.06 -7.32 -19.24
CA ARG A 169 -12.07 -5.96 -18.71
C ARG A 169 -11.64 -4.94 -19.76
N ARG A 170 -12.02 -3.68 -19.51
CA ARG A 170 -11.63 -2.54 -20.37
C ARG A 170 -10.13 -2.27 -20.29
N GLU A 171 -9.60 -1.61 -21.31
CA GLU A 171 -8.25 -1.08 -21.31
C GLU A 171 -8.05 -0.06 -20.19
N GLY A 172 -6.83 0.02 -19.66
CA GLY A 172 -6.48 0.92 -18.54
C GLY A 172 -6.99 0.47 -17.17
N GLY A 173 -7.49 -0.77 -17.04
CA GLY A 173 -7.91 -1.34 -15.76
C GLY A 173 -8.98 -0.51 -15.06
N PHE A 174 -8.62 0.15 -13.96
CA PHE A 174 -9.50 1.06 -13.21
C PHE A 174 -9.68 2.42 -13.88
N ALA A 175 -8.94 2.71 -14.96
CA ALA A 175 -8.91 4.00 -15.64
C ALA A 175 -8.71 5.16 -14.65
N MET A 176 -7.69 5.04 -13.82
CA MET A 176 -7.25 6.08 -12.89
C MET A 176 -6.55 7.22 -13.63
N THR A 177 -6.51 8.40 -13.05
CA THR A 177 -5.70 9.49 -13.59
C THR A 177 -4.22 9.15 -13.52
N TYR A 178 -3.43 9.65 -14.47
CA TYR A 178 -1.99 9.46 -14.49
C TYR A 178 -1.33 9.99 -13.20
N THR A 179 -1.80 11.13 -12.70
CA THR A 179 -1.29 11.71 -11.44
C THR A 179 -1.53 10.79 -10.25
N THR A 180 -2.74 10.25 -10.09
CA THR A 180 -3.02 9.32 -8.98
C THR A 180 -2.17 8.05 -9.11
N LEU A 181 -2.04 7.48 -10.33
CA LEU A 181 -1.20 6.29 -10.55
C LEU A 181 0.27 6.53 -10.18
N ALA A 182 0.85 7.67 -10.60
CA ALA A 182 2.23 8.01 -10.25
C ALA A 182 2.42 8.24 -8.75
N SER A 183 1.39 8.78 -8.07
CA SER A 183 1.43 9.06 -6.63
C SER A 183 1.40 7.81 -5.74
N ILE A 184 0.99 6.66 -6.28
CA ILE A 184 0.97 5.37 -5.56
C ILE A 184 2.34 4.68 -5.61
N VAL A 185 3.12 4.86 -6.69
CA VAL A 185 4.32 4.06 -6.94
C VAL A 185 5.50 4.56 -6.12
N LYS A 186 5.70 3.93 -4.95
CA LYS A 186 6.76 4.27 -3.97
C LYS A 186 8.18 4.01 -4.50
N TYR A 187 8.36 2.96 -5.30
CA TYR A 187 9.65 2.53 -5.86
C TYR A 187 9.55 2.46 -7.38
N PRO A 188 9.67 3.57 -8.11
CA PRO A 188 9.41 3.63 -9.55
C PRO A 188 10.53 2.97 -10.37
N SER A 189 10.71 1.66 -10.19
CA SER A 189 11.69 0.82 -10.90
C SER A 189 11.11 -0.54 -11.22
N SER A 190 11.66 -1.19 -12.24
CA SER A 190 11.48 -2.63 -12.51
C SER A 190 12.19 -3.45 -11.43
N SER A 191 11.83 -4.73 -11.29
CA SER A 191 12.42 -5.65 -10.30
C SER A 191 13.93 -5.79 -10.47
N ASN A 192 14.42 -5.85 -11.70
CA ASN A 192 15.85 -5.95 -12.03
C ASN A 192 16.65 -4.69 -11.69
N ALA A 193 16.01 -3.50 -11.67
CA ALA A 193 16.64 -2.22 -11.35
C ALA A 193 16.51 -1.82 -9.86
N SER A 194 16.02 -2.72 -9.01
CA SER A 194 15.77 -2.46 -7.61
C SER A 194 17.06 -2.11 -6.84
N GLN A 195 17.07 -0.95 -6.19
CA GLN A 195 18.18 -0.50 -5.33
C GLN A 195 18.02 -0.90 -3.86
N LYS A 196 16.81 -1.27 -3.44
CA LYS A 196 16.49 -1.64 -2.06
C LYS A 196 15.98 -3.07 -2.04
N LYS A 197 16.84 -4.04 -1.72
CA LYS A 197 16.49 -5.44 -1.39
C LYS A 197 15.11 -5.90 -1.90
N GLY A 198 14.96 -6.01 -3.23
CA GLY A 198 13.74 -6.51 -3.86
C GLY A 198 12.54 -5.54 -3.92
N LYS A 199 12.65 -4.28 -3.47
CA LYS A 199 11.56 -3.31 -3.54
C LYS A 199 11.50 -2.63 -4.91
N PHE A 200 10.39 -2.80 -5.63
CA PHE A 200 10.14 -2.24 -6.96
C PHE A 200 8.67 -1.83 -7.11
N GLY A 201 8.29 -1.17 -8.20
CA GLY A 201 6.99 -0.53 -8.30
C GLY A 201 6.10 -0.97 -9.45
N PHE A 202 6.60 -1.76 -10.40
CA PHE A 202 5.82 -2.31 -11.49
C PHE A 202 6.46 -3.60 -12.03
N PHE A 203 5.63 -4.58 -12.35
CA PHE A 203 6.08 -5.81 -13.00
C PHE A 203 6.43 -5.55 -14.46
N THR A 204 7.14 -6.49 -15.06
CA THR A 204 7.57 -6.44 -16.46
C THR A 204 6.41 -6.17 -17.43
N GLU A 205 5.24 -6.76 -17.19
CA GLU A 205 4.04 -6.54 -18.01
C GLU A 205 3.50 -5.10 -17.92
N GLU A 206 3.65 -4.43 -16.80
CA GLU A 206 3.20 -3.06 -16.58
C GLU A 206 4.26 -1.99 -16.92
N LYS A 207 5.45 -2.39 -17.39
CA LYS A 207 6.55 -1.49 -17.77
C LYS A 207 6.12 -0.40 -18.73
N ASP A 208 5.49 -0.76 -19.87
CA ASP A 208 5.08 0.20 -20.89
C ASP A 208 3.99 1.15 -20.37
N VAL A 209 3.13 0.66 -19.48
CA VAL A 209 2.11 1.46 -18.82
C VAL A 209 2.77 2.52 -17.93
N PHE A 210 3.76 2.11 -17.11
CA PHE A 210 4.47 3.05 -16.26
C PHE A 210 5.27 4.07 -17.07
N GLN A 211 5.89 3.67 -18.18
CA GLN A 211 6.56 4.59 -19.09
C GLN A 211 5.60 5.65 -19.66
N ARG A 212 4.37 5.25 -20.06
CA ARG A 212 3.34 6.22 -20.49
C ARG A 212 2.98 7.19 -19.38
N VAL A 213 2.79 6.69 -18.15
CA VAL A 213 2.51 7.53 -16.96
C VAL A 213 3.65 8.52 -16.73
N ALA A 214 4.89 8.06 -16.72
CA ALA A 214 6.06 8.91 -16.49
C ALA A 214 6.25 9.97 -17.57
N ASN A 215 6.07 9.60 -18.84
CA ASN A 215 6.17 10.52 -19.98
C ASN A 215 5.09 11.62 -19.93
N GLU A 216 3.84 11.26 -19.67
CA GLU A 216 2.73 12.21 -19.56
C GLU A 216 2.98 13.25 -18.46
N LEU A 217 3.59 12.83 -17.34
CA LEU A 217 3.86 13.68 -16.18
C LEU A 217 5.26 14.30 -16.19
N SER A 218 6.01 14.12 -17.27
CA SER A 218 7.40 14.61 -17.37
C SER A 218 8.29 14.15 -16.20
N ILE A 219 8.09 12.93 -15.72
CA ILE A 219 8.91 12.33 -14.67
C ILE A 219 10.23 11.85 -15.28
N PRO A 220 11.39 12.31 -14.79
CA PRO A 220 12.69 11.95 -15.35
C PRO A 220 12.98 10.45 -15.24
N CYS A 221 13.41 9.84 -16.33
CA CYS A 221 14.04 8.54 -16.31
C CYS A 221 15.47 8.70 -15.78
N LEU A 222 15.79 7.95 -14.73
CA LEU A 222 17.11 7.99 -14.07
C LEU A 222 18.03 6.88 -14.57
N HIS A 223 17.46 5.78 -15.08
CA HIS A 223 18.20 4.65 -15.64
C HIS A 223 17.31 3.88 -16.61
N ASP A 224 17.84 3.58 -17.79
CA ASP A 224 17.22 2.71 -18.79
C ASP A 224 18.32 2.01 -19.59
N ASN A 225 18.40 0.67 -19.46
CA ASN A 225 19.26 -0.18 -20.27
C ASN A 225 18.45 -1.25 -21.05
N GLY A 226 17.14 -1.01 -21.19
CA GLY A 226 16.19 -1.93 -21.84
C GLY A 226 15.51 -2.88 -20.86
N SER A 227 16.24 -3.66 -20.06
CA SER A 227 15.66 -4.55 -19.03
C SER A 227 15.51 -3.88 -17.66
N GLU A 228 16.42 -3.01 -17.31
CA GLU A 228 16.41 -2.26 -16.05
C GLU A 228 15.90 -0.85 -16.29
N LEU A 229 14.80 -0.51 -15.63
CA LEU A 229 14.15 0.79 -15.77
C LEU A 229 13.93 1.42 -14.40
N ARG A 230 14.32 2.69 -14.25
CA ARG A 230 14.11 3.46 -13.03
C ARG A 230 13.81 4.91 -13.31
N TYR A 231 12.82 5.43 -12.64
CA TYR A 231 12.38 6.83 -12.70
C TYR A 231 12.58 7.56 -11.37
N ALA A 232 12.52 8.89 -11.43
CA ALA A 232 12.37 9.70 -10.23
C ALA A 232 11.00 9.41 -9.56
N ARG A 233 10.91 9.60 -8.23
CA ARG A 233 9.64 9.50 -7.53
C ARG A 233 8.75 10.70 -7.88
N HIS A 234 7.46 10.45 -8.10
CA HIS A 234 6.49 11.55 -8.15
C HIS A 234 6.46 12.26 -6.79
N PRO A 235 6.46 13.61 -6.74
CA PRO A 235 6.51 14.35 -5.48
C PRO A 235 5.44 13.95 -4.43
N LEU A 236 4.23 13.66 -4.87
CA LEU A 236 3.13 13.29 -3.95
C LEU A 236 3.32 11.93 -3.27
N VAL A 237 4.19 11.06 -3.78
CA VAL A 237 4.56 9.79 -3.11
C VAL A 237 5.11 10.02 -1.72
N TYR A 238 5.86 11.10 -1.51
CA TYR A 238 6.40 11.44 -0.19
C TYR A 238 5.32 11.76 0.84
N LEU A 239 4.18 12.32 0.40
CA LEU A 239 3.03 12.58 1.26
C LEU A 239 2.25 11.29 1.56
N VAL A 240 2.11 10.40 0.58
CA VAL A 240 1.49 9.08 0.78
C VAL A 240 2.32 8.25 1.76
N GLU A 241 3.64 8.19 1.57
CA GLU A 241 4.57 7.50 2.48
C GLU A 241 4.51 8.07 3.90
N ALA A 242 4.47 9.40 4.05
CA ALA A 242 4.37 10.04 5.35
C ALA A 242 3.02 9.76 6.04
N ALA A 243 1.92 9.71 5.29
CA ALA A 243 0.61 9.39 5.83
C ALA A 243 0.56 7.95 6.36
N ASP A 244 1.14 7.00 5.62
CA ASP A 244 1.27 5.61 6.03
C ASP A 244 2.16 5.47 7.28
N ASP A 245 3.37 6.05 7.27
CA ASP A 245 4.30 6.04 8.41
C ASP A 245 3.66 6.60 9.69
N ILE A 246 2.88 7.69 9.59
CA ILE A 246 2.19 8.30 10.73
C ILE A 246 1.11 7.37 11.29
N CYS A 247 0.24 6.85 10.42
CA CYS A 247 -0.87 6.00 10.85
C CYS A 247 -0.37 4.66 11.38
N TYR A 248 0.54 4.00 10.68
CA TYR A 248 1.04 2.68 11.03
C TYR A 248 1.54 2.65 12.47
N GLU A 249 2.49 3.52 12.81
CA GLU A 249 3.11 3.49 14.13
C GLU A 249 2.16 3.93 15.26
N VAL A 250 1.39 5.00 15.04
CA VAL A 250 0.53 5.56 16.09
C VAL A 250 -0.66 4.65 16.39
N MET A 251 -1.23 4.01 15.35
CA MET A 251 -2.35 3.08 15.52
C MET A 251 -1.92 1.77 16.15
N ASP A 252 -0.72 1.27 15.84
CA ASP A 252 -0.19 0.05 16.45
C ASP A 252 0.02 0.21 17.97
N ILE A 253 0.42 1.40 18.42
CA ILE A 253 0.51 1.73 19.85
C ILE A 253 -0.89 1.73 20.51
N GLU A 254 -1.90 2.34 19.85
CA GLU A 254 -3.27 2.33 20.36
C GLU A 254 -3.86 0.92 20.43
N ASP A 255 -3.71 0.12 19.36
CA ASP A 255 -4.21 -1.26 19.34
C ASP A 255 -3.51 -2.13 20.38
N SER A 256 -2.22 -1.91 20.61
CA SER A 256 -1.46 -2.62 21.66
C SER A 256 -1.97 -2.29 23.04
N HIS A 257 -2.42 -1.05 23.28
CA HIS A 257 -3.10 -0.67 24.52
C HIS A 257 -4.45 -1.41 24.66
N LYS A 258 -5.28 -1.40 23.61
CA LYS A 258 -6.59 -2.09 23.60
C LYS A 258 -6.45 -3.59 23.84
N LEU A 259 -5.41 -4.20 23.28
CA LEU A 259 -5.08 -5.62 23.47
C LEU A 259 -4.35 -5.92 24.79
N LYS A 260 -4.09 -4.91 25.62
CA LYS A 260 -3.37 -5.02 26.90
C LYS A 260 -1.92 -5.56 26.76
N ILE A 261 -1.32 -5.38 25.58
CA ILE A 261 0.12 -5.63 25.33
C ILE A 261 0.92 -4.51 26.00
N LEU A 262 0.43 -3.27 25.88
CA LEU A 262 0.96 -2.09 26.57
C LEU A 262 -0.01 -1.65 27.68
N SER A 263 0.51 -1.31 28.84
CA SER A 263 -0.26 -0.67 29.90
C SER A 263 -0.66 0.76 29.52
N PHE A 264 -1.63 1.32 30.23
CA PHE A 264 -2.00 2.72 30.02
C PHE A 264 -0.83 3.68 30.26
N ASP A 265 -0.06 3.46 31.34
CA ASP A 265 1.06 4.32 31.70
C ASP A 265 2.20 4.28 30.65
N GLU A 266 2.49 3.11 30.10
CA GLU A 266 3.44 2.95 28.99
C GLU A 266 2.95 3.69 27.75
N THR A 267 1.70 3.50 27.37
CA THR A 267 1.08 4.15 26.20
C THR A 267 1.07 5.67 26.36
N GLN A 268 0.65 6.18 27.52
CA GLN A 268 0.68 7.60 27.84
C GLN A 268 2.08 8.19 27.75
N ASN A 269 3.06 7.52 28.34
CA ASN A 269 4.45 7.99 28.31
C ASN A 269 5.01 8.04 26.89
N LEU A 270 4.71 7.04 26.06
CA LEU A 270 5.09 7.00 24.64
C LEU A 270 4.49 8.17 23.87
N LEU A 271 3.17 8.31 23.91
CA LEU A 271 2.46 9.35 23.13
C LEU A 271 2.77 10.77 23.64
N LEU A 272 2.95 10.97 24.92
CA LEU A 272 3.38 12.25 25.47
C LEU A 272 4.84 12.58 25.17
N SER A 273 5.68 11.60 24.86
CA SER A 273 7.10 11.84 24.51
C SER A 273 7.29 12.72 23.26
N PHE A 274 6.29 12.81 22.39
CA PHE A 274 6.31 13.70 21.22
C PHE A 274 6.25 15.19 21.56
N PHE A 275 5.94 15.57 22.80
CA PHE A 275 5.66 16.96 23.17
C PHE A 275 6.69 17.51 24.16
N THR A 276 6.93 18.84 24.08
CA THR A 276 7.68 19.58 25.12
C THR A 276 6.94 19.56 26.45
N SER A 277 7.63 19.86 27.54
CA SER A 277 7.04 19.89 28.89
C SER A 277 5.83 20.83 28.97
N GLU A 278 5.92 22.01 28.35
CA GLU A 278 4.82 22.97 28.31
C GLU A 278 3.61 22.44 27.58
N ARG A 279 3.83 21.80 26.42
CA ARG A 279 2.73 21.22 25.63
C ARG A 279 2.10 20.02 26.32
N ARG A 280 2.88 19.18 27.00
CA ARG A 280 2.37 18.08 27.84
C ARG A 280 1.44 18.60 28.92
N THR A 281 1.86 19.65 29.65
CA THR A 281 1.02 20.24 30.68
C THR A 281 -0.31 20.74 30.10
N GLN A 282 -0.31 21.41 28.95
CA GLN A 282 -1.56 21.85 28.29
C GLN A 282 -2.47 20.66 27.89
N ILE A 283 -1.88 19.57 27.38
CA ILE A 283 -2.64 18.37 27.02
C ILE A 283 -3.28 17.73 28.26
N LEU A 284 -2.53 17.60 29.35
CA LEU A 284 -3.03 17.03 30.61
C LEU A 284 -4.10 17.91 31.25
N GLN A 285 -3.87 19.22 31.27
CA GLN A 285 -4.85 20.19 31.76
C GLN A 285 -6.17 20.11 30.99
N ARG A 286 -6.11 19.94 29.65
CA ARG A 286 -7.29 19.82 28.82
C ARG A 286 -8.10 18.55 29.13
N ILE A 287 -7.42 17.43 29.44
CA ILE A 287 -8.05 16.17 29.87
C ILE A 287 -8.79 16.38 31.20
N GLU A 288 -8.19 17.11 32.14
CA GLU A 288 -8.81 17.44 33.42
C GLU A 288 -10.04 18.38 33.24
N GLU A 289 -9.89 19.43 32.41
CA GLU A 289 -10.97 20.37 32.08
C GLU A 289 -12.18 19.70 31.42
N GLU A 290 -11.95 18.68 30.59
CA GLU A 290 -13.01 17.92 29.92
C GLU A 290 -13.49 16.71 30.73
N GLU A 291 -12.98 16.52 31.95
CA GLU A 291 -13.32 15.44 32.89
C GLU A 291 -13.21 14.03 32.24
N LEU A 292 -12.22 13.86 31.34
CA LEU A 292 -12.00 12.57 30.67
C LEU A 292 -11.45 11.54 31.66
N THR A 293 -12.18 10.46 31.87
CA THR A 293 -11.81 9.37 32.81
C THR A 293 -11.61 8.02 32.11
N ASP A 294 -12.22 7.84 30.93
CA ASP A 294 -12.02 6.61 30.14
C ASP A 294 -10.63 6.61 29.53
N LYS A 295 -9.86 5.56 29.83
CA LYS A 295 -8.49 5.42 29.37
C LYS A 295 -8.35 5.34 27.85
N ASN A 296 -9.32 4.71 27.15
CA ASN A 296 -9.28 4.63 25.70
C ASN A 296 -9.53 6.00 25.06
N GLU A 297 -10.45 6.80 25.61
CA GLU A 297 -10.70 8.17 25.18
C GLU A 297 -9.47 9.06 25.40
N ILE A 298 -8.79 8.92 26.53
CA ILE A 298 -7.55 9.65 26.83
C ILE A 298 -6.45 9.27 25.80
N VAL A 299 -6.29 7.99 25.51
CA VAL A 299 -5.33 7.53 24.49
C VAL A 299 -5.70 8.04 23.10
N ALA A 300 -6.99 8.05 22.75
CA ALA A 300 -7.47 8.61 21.48
C ALA A 300 -7.17 10.12 21.37
N TYR A 301 -7.31 10.86 22.48
CA TYR A 301 -6.94 12.27 22.54
C TYR A 301 -5.43 12.48 22.33
N TYR A 302 -4.58 11.68 22.99
CA TYR A 302 -3.12 11.72 22.76
C TYR A 302 -2.77 11.42 21.31
N ARG A 303 -3.34 10.35 20.74
CA ARG A 303 -3.18 9.96 19.34
C ARG A 303 -3.46 11.14 18.40
N ALA A 304 -4.61 11.78 18.55
CA ALA A 304 -5.01 12.91 17.70
C ALA A 304 -3.99 14.07 17.75
N ASN A 305 -3.46 14.38 18.94
CA ASN A 305 -2.43 15.40 19.11
C ASN A 305 -1.10 15.00 18.44
N VAL A 306 -0.67 13.73 18.54
CA VAL A 306 0.55 13.21 17.92
C VAL A 306 0.42 13.26 16.39
N ILE A 307 -0.67 12.74 15.82
CA ILE A 307 -0.92 12.79 14.38
C ILE A 307 -0.85 14.24 13.88
N GLY A 308 -1.52 15.18 14.55
CA GLY A 308 -1.47 16.59 14.18
C GLY A 308 -0.08 17.20 14.25
N ALA A 309 0.76 16.79 15.21
CA ALA A 309 2.15 17.26 15.31
C ALA A 309 3.00 16.70 14.16
N LEU A 310 2.87 15.42 13.84
CA LEU A 310 3.61 14.78 12.76
C LEU A 310 3.20 15.29 11.37
N ILE A 311 1.90 15.54 11.12
CA ILE A 311 1.41 16.18 9.89
C ILE A 311 2.12 17.53 9.69
N ARG A 312 2.08 18.42 10.70
CA ARG A 312 2.73 19.75 10.60
C ARG A 312 4.23 19.66 10.35
N ALA A 313 4.90 18.70 10.98
CA ALA A 313 6.33 18.47 10.79
C ALA A 313 6.66 17.99 9.37
N CYS A 314 5.93 17.00 8.85
CA CYS A 314 6.11 16.50 7.50
C CYS A 314 5.79 17.54 6.41
N VAL A 315 4.72 18.33 6.60
CA VAL A 315 4.39 19.45 5.70
C VAL A 315 5.51 20.48 5.65
N LYS A 316 6.09 20.81 6.82
CA LYS A 316 7.25 21.73 6.87
C LYS A 316 8.43 21.16 6.09
N VAL A 317 8.81 19.91 6.33
CA VAL A 317 9.91 19.26 5.61
C VAL A 317 9.67 19.26 4.10
N PHE A 318 8.45 18.91 3.67
CA PHE A 318 8.11 18.89 2.24
C PHE A 318 8.27 20.25 1.57
N VAL A 319 7.72 21.31 2.16
CA VAL A 319 7.76 22.67 1.62
C VAL A 319 9.19 23.23 1.63
N ASP A 320 9.95 22.97 2.70
CA ASP A 320 11.34 23.45 2.83
C ASP A 320 12.28 22.74 1.84
N ASN A 321 11.93 21.54 1.38
CA ASN A 321 12.75 20.76 0.44
C ASN A 321 12.12 20.64 -0.96
N GLU A 322 11.18 21.51 -1.32
CA GLU A 322 10.46 21.48 -2.60
C GLU A 322 11.40 21.32 -3.80
N GLU A 323 12.48 22.10 -3.87
CA GLU A 323 13.44 22.05 -4.99
C GLU A 323 14.12 20.69 -5.12
N LYS A 324 14.52 20.07 -4.00
CA LYS A 324 15.11 18.73 -4.00
C LYS A 324 14.12 17.66 -4.40
N ILE A 325 12.88 17.80 -3.97
CA ILE A 325 11.78 16.89 -4.32
C ILE A 325 11.50 17.00 -5.82
N LEU A 326 11.36 18.19 -6.36
CA LEU A 326 11.12 18.42 -7.79
C LEU A 326 12.31 18.05 -8.69
N SER A 327 13.54 18.15 -8.18
CA SER A 327 14.71 17.68 -8.93
C SER A 327 14.92 16.16 -8.84
N GLY A 328 14.17 15.45 -7.97
CA GLY A 328 14.33 14.01 -7.74
C GLY A 328 15.57 13.65 -6.91
N THR A 329 16.18 14.62 -6.23
CA THR A 329 17.40 14.44 -5.41
C THR A 329 17.12 14.36 -3.91
N PHE A 330 15.84 14.46 -3.50
CA PHE A 330 15.46 14.28 -2.10
C PHE A 330 15.52 12.80 -1.72
N GLU A 331 16.33 12.49 -0.71
CA GLU A 331 16.58 11.11 -0.27
C GLU A 331 15.79 10.75 1.00
N GLY A 332 15.24 9.54 1.02
CA GLY A 332 14.53 8.98 2.17
C GLY A 332 13.07 9.42 2.28
N ALA A 333 12.47 9.15 3.44
CA ALA A 333 11.10 9.54 3.78
C ALA A 333 11.10 10.91 4.48
N LEU A 334 9.99 11.66 4.38
CA LEU A 334 9.83 12.95 5.09
C LEU A 334 10.03 12.79 6.60
N MET A 335 9.55 11.70 7.16
CA MET A 335 9.67 11.37 8.58
C MET A 335 11.13 11.40 9.08
N LYS A 336 12.12 11.09 8.26
CA LYS A 336 13.54 11.10 8.64
C LYS A 336 14.13 12.51 8.75
N HIS A 337 13.43 13.52 8.26
CA HIS A 337 13.89 14.92 8.19
C HIS A 337 13.09 15.86 9.07
N ILE A 338 12.14 15.36 9.88
CA ILE A 338 11.39 16.16 10.86
C ILE A 338 12.31 16.60 12.01
N ASP A 339 11.79 17.47 12.89
CA ASP A 339 12.51 17.89 14.09
C ASP A 339 13.06 16.68 14.86
N LYS A 340 14.29 16.83 15.37
CA LYS A 340 15.02 15.76 16.04
C LYS A 340 14.24 15.17 17.23
N HIS A 341 13.58 16.00 18.03
CA HIS A 341 12.82 15.55 19.20
C HIS A 341 11.63 14.67 18.75
N LEU A 342 10.87 15.11 17.74
CA LEU A 342 9.76 14.34 17.18
C LEU A 342 10.25 13.03 16.56
N TYR A 343 11.37 13.07 15.84
CA TYR A 343 11.96 11.87 15.23
C TYR A 343 12.45 10.85 16.27
N GLU A 344 13.08 11.31 17.35
CA GLU A 344 13.52 10.43 18.45
C GLU A 344 12.35 9.77 19.16
N ALA A 345 11.24 10.51 19.40
CA ALA A 345 10.01 9.95 19.95
C ALA A 345 9.39 8.90 19.00
N TYR A 346 9.29 9.23 17.72
CA TYR A 346 8.82 8.28 16.68
C TYR A 346 9.69 7.01 16.66
N GLN A 347 11.01 7.15 16.65
CA GLN A 347 11.93 6.00 16.65
C GLN A 347 11.84 5.19 17.95
N HIS A 348 11.46 5.81 19.07
CA HIS A 348 11.21 5.08 20.30
C HIS A 348 9.98 4.17 20.16
N CYS A 349 8.88 4.69 19.58
CA CYS A 349 7.71 3.87 19.25
C CYS A 349 8.08 2.71 18.34
N VAL A 350 8.77 2.96 17.21
CA VAL A 350 9.21 1.92 16.26
C VAL A 350 10.01 0.81 16.97
N ARG A 351 10.99 1.16 17.81
CA ARG A 351 11.78 0.15 18.54
C ARG A 351 10.93 -0.68 19.50
N LEU A 352 9.96 -0.07 20.14
CA LEU A 352 9.06 -0.76 21.05
C LEU A 352 8.11 -1.68 20.27
N SER A 353 7.54 -1.21 19.16
CA SER A 353 6.67 -2.01 18.29
C SER A 353 7.40 -3.25 17.79
N ILE A 354 8.64 -3.12 17.29
CA ILE A 354 9.45 -4.27 16.89
C ILE A 354 9.67 -5.25 18.05
N LYS A 355 9.98 -4.74 19.25
CA LYS A 355 10.33 -5.58 20.39
C LYS A 355 9.13 -6.29 21.01
N GLN A 356 8.00 -5.64 21.16
CA GLN A 356 6.87 -6.11 21.96
C GLN A 356 5.64 -6.48 21.13
N ILE A 357 5.42 -5.81 19.99
CA ILE A 357 4.22 -5.97 19.18
C ILE A 357 4.44 -7.03 18.11
N TYR A 358 5.38 -6.78 17.17
CA TYR A 358 5.57 -7.67 16.01
C TYR A 358 6.17 -9.03 16.36
N ASN A 359 6.87 -9.15 17.49
CA ASN A 359 7.35 -10.43 18.03
C ASN A 359 6.38 -11.07 19.04
N SER A 360 5.16 -10.56 19.18
CA SER A 360 4.16 -11.17 20.06
C SER A 360 3.65 -12.52 19.50
N ALA A 361 3.33 -13.45 20.39
CA ALA A 361 2.86 -14.78 19.98
C ALA A 361 1.65 -14.77 19.04
N PRO A 362 0.62 -13.90 19.23
CA PRO A 362 -0.48 -13.80 18.28
C PRO A 362 -0.05 -13.43 16.87
N VAL A 363 0.86 -12.46 16.71
CA VAL A 363 1.36 -12.01 15.40
C VAL A 363 2.19 -13.12 14.74
N LEU A 364 3.16 -13.69 15.45
CA LEU A 364 3.99 -14.78 14.94
C LEU A 364 3.19 -16.02 14.52
N ASN A 365 2.12 -16.37 15.24
CA ASN A 365 1.26 -17.48 14.88
C ASN A 365 0.50 -17.24 13.56
N VAL A 366 0.06 -16.01 13.30
CA VAL A 366 -0.56 -15.65 12.01
C VAL A 366 0.45 -15.71 10.89
N GLU A 367 1.66 -15.20 11.09
CA GLU A 367 2.74 -15.23 10.10
C GLU A 367 3.12 -16.66 9.71
N LEU A 368 3.35 -17.55 10.70
CA LEU A 368 3.68 -18.96 10.46
C LEU A 368 2.55 -19.68 9.73
N SER A 369 1.31 -19.48 10.15
CA SER A 369 0.13 -20.09 9.53
C SER A 369 -0.06 -19.57 8.10
N GLY A 370 0.02 -18.26 7.92
CA GLY A 370 -0.11 -17.61 6.62
C GLY A 370 0.95 -18.07 5.62
N TYR A 371 2.20 -18.16 6.07
CA TYR A 371 3.28 -18.69 5.26
C TYR A 371 2.96 -20.11 4.74
N LYS A 372 2.54 -21.03 5.63
CA LYS A 372 2.21 -22.39 5.26
C LYS A 372 1.00 -22.47 4.31
N ILE A 373 -0.02 -21.65 4.55
CA ILE A 373 -1.22 -21.58 3.70
C ILE A 373 -0.81 -21.16 2.27
N ILE A 374 -0.10 -20.04 2.13
CA ILE A 374 0.31 -19.52 0.82
C ILE A 374 1.21 -20.52 0.07
N GLN A 375 2.18 -21.15 0.73
CA GLN A 375 3.03 -22.18 0.13
C GLN A 375 2.20 -23.35 -0.44
N THR A 376 1.21 -23.82 0.30
CA THR A 376 0.36 -24.93 -0.14
C THR A 376 -0.54 -24.54 -1.29
N LEU A 377 -1.09 -23.32 -1.28
CA LEU A 377 -1.89 -22.80 -2.38
C LEU A 377 -1.05 -22.63 -3.66
N LEU A 378 0.16 -22.07 -3.53
CA LEU A 378 1.09 -21.95 -4.67
C LEU A 378 1.43 -23.30 -5.26
N HIS A 379 1.82 -24.30 -4.44
CA HIS A 379 2.08 -25.65 -4.89
C HIS A 379 0.91 -26.20 -5.71
N SER A 380 -0.31 -26.13 -5.18
CA SER A 380 -1.50 -26.68 -5.84
C SER A 380 -1.85 -25.97 -7.13
N PHE A 381 -1.81 -24.64 -7.16
CA PHE A 381 -2.23 -23.85 -8.31
C PHE A 381 -1.16 -23.77 -9.39
N VAL A 382 0.11 -23.68 -9.04
CA VAL A 382 1.22 -23.74 -10.00
C VAL A 382 1.26 -25.10 -10.68
N ASN A 383 1.14 -26.21 -9.94
CA ASN A 383 1.09 -27.53 -10.53
C ASN A 383 -0.12 -27.71 -11.45
N ALA A 384 -1.28 -27.17 -11.08
CA ALA A 384 -2.47 -27.19 -11.95
C ALA A 384 -2.26 -26.36 -13.23
N ALA A 385 -1.54 -25.24 -13.15
CA ALA A 385 -1.20 -24.43 -14.32
C ALA A 385 -0.15 -25.08 -15.22
N LEU A 386 0.78 -25.87 -14.66
CA LEU A 386 1.78 -26.63 -15.43
C LEU A 386 1.16 -27.81 -16.17
N GLU A 387 0.24 -28.50 -15.52
CA GLU A 387 -0.35 -29.76 -16.04
C GLU A 387 -1.89 -29.67 -16.11
N PRO A 388 -2.45 -28.75 -16.94
CA PRO A 388 -3.87 -28.45 -16.95
C PRO A 388 -4.76 -29.63 -17.43
N HIS A 389 -4.19 -30.60 -18.08
CA HIS A 389 -4.90 -31.76 -18.59
C HIS A 389 -5.17 -32.84 -17.53
N LYS A 390 -4.46 -32.83 -16.38
CA LYS A 390 -4.69 -33.80 -15.30
C LYS A 390 -6.06 -33.59 -14.66
N PHE A 391 -6.74 -34.66 -14.28
CA PHE A 391 -8.08 -34.61 -13.69
C PHE A 391 -8.17 -33.67 -12.49
N TYR A 392 -7.26 -33.81 -11.54
CA TYR A 392 -7.26 -32.97 -10.34
C TYR A 392 -6.95 -31.49 -10.66
N SER A 393 -6.02 -31.25 -11.59
CA SER A 393 -5.73 -29.88 -12.07
C SER A 393 -6.96 -29.20 -12.66
N GLN A 394 -7.76 -29.92 -13.44
CA GLN A 394 -9.01 -29.38 -13.98
C GLN A 394 -10.00 -28.97 -12.89
N GLN A 395 -10.07 -29.69 -11.76
CA GLN A 395 -10.93 -29.29 -10.64
C GLN A 395 -10.39 -28.06 -9.94
N ILE A 396 -9.08 -27.97 -9.74
CA ILE A 396 -8.40 -26.81 -9.18
C ILE A 396 -8.63 -25.57 -10.04
N LEU A 397 -8.44 -25.68 -11.37
CA LEU A 397 -8.58 -24.55 -12.30
C LEU A 397 -10.01 -23.99 -12.37
N LYS A 398 -11.03 -24.79 -12.07
CA LYS A 398 -12.42 -24.32 -11.96
C LYS A 398 -12.66 -23.34 -10.80
N GLN A 399 -11.73 -23.25 -9.85
CA GLN A 399 -11.82 -22.27 -8.75
C GLN A 399 -11.46 -20.86 -9.20
N PHE A 400 -10.76 -20.74 -10.34
CA PHE A 400 -10.36 -19.44 -10.85
C PHE A 400 -11.54 -18.72 -11.50
N SER A 401 -11.67 -17.44 -11.21
CA SER A 401 -12.58 -16.56 -11.94
C SER A 401 -12.08 -16.35 -13.37
N GLU A 402 -13.00 -16.24 -14.34
CA GLU A 402 -12.70 -16.06 -15.77
C GLU A 402 -11.78 -14.86 -16.09
N GLN A 403 -11.68 -13.90 -15.17
CA GLN A 403 -10.80 -12.74 -15.34
C GLN A 403 -9.31 -13.10 -15.34
N TYR A 404 -8.92 -14.21 -14.71
CA TYR A 404 -7.54 -14.69 -14.66
C TYR A 404 -7.28 -15.62 -15.83
N ASP A 405 -6.32 -15.28 -16.70
CA ASP A 405 -6.05 -16.05 -17.93
C ASP A 405 -5.17 -17.28 -17.65
N ILE A 406 -5.66 -18.15 -16.78
CA ILE A 406 -4.97 -19.36 -16.31
C ILE A 406 -4.80 -20.44 -17.39
N THR A 407 -5.51 -20.32 -18.50
CA THR A 407 -5.46 -21.24 -19.65
C THR A 407 -4.65 -20.69 -20.82
N ASN A 408 -3.96 -19.57 -20.66
CA ASN A 408 -3.11 -18.98 -21.71
C ASN A 408 -2.02 -19.95 -22.17
N GLU A 409 -1.61 -19.88 -23.43
CA GLU A 409 -0.54 -20.71 -23.98
C GLU A 409 0.83 -20.35 -23.38
N ASP A 410 1.07 -19.05 -23.09
CA ASP A 410 2.30 -18.58 -22.44
C ASP A 410 2.30 -18.93 -20.95
N LEU A 411 3.29 -19.73 -20.53
CA LEU A 411 3.48 -20.11 -19.12
C LEU A 411 3.68 -18.89 -18.21
N ASN A 412 4.36 -17.85 -18.69
CA ASN A 412 4.57 -16.64 -17.91
C ASN A 412 3.23 -15.99 -17.50
N VAL A 413 2.29 -15.92 -18.44
CA VAL A 413 0.94 -15.39 -18.18
C VAL A 413 0.19 -16.28 -17.19
N ARG A 414 0.27 -17.60 -17.31
CA ARG A 414 -0.38 -18.52 -16.37
C ARG A 414 0.16 -18.39 -14.95
N ILE A 415 1.47 -18.28 -14.79
CA ILE A 415 2.09 -18.10 -13.46
C ILE A 415 1.69 -16.77 -12.85
N MET A 416 1.70 -15.70 -13.63
CA MET A 416 1.21 -14.38 -13.16
C MET A 416 -0.28 -14.43 -12.80
N ALA A 417 -1.12 -15.13 -13.54
CA ALA A 417 -2.54 -15.33 -13.22
C ALA A 417 -2.75 -16.09 -11.90
N VAL A 418 -1.88 -17.06 -11.57
CA VAL A 418 -1.88 -17.73 -10.25
C VAL A 418 -1.57 -16.73 -9.15
N LEU A 419 -0.55 -15.87 -9.33
CA LEU A 419 -0.19 -14.85 -8.34
C LEU A 419 -1.28 -13.80 -8.18
N ASP A 420 -1.89 -13.34 -9.27
CA ASP A 420 -3.03 -12.42 -9.26
C ASP A 420 -4.21 -13.00 -8.45
N TYR A 421 -4.48 -14.30 -8.63
CA TYR A 421 -5.56 -14.97 -7.92
C TYR A 421 -5.26 -15.07 -6.41
N ILE A 422 -4.06 -15.54 -6.05
CA ILE A 422 -3.66 -15.71 -4.63
C ILE A 422 -3.58 -14.34 -3.95
N SER A 423 -2.91 -13.37 -4.54
CA SER A 423 -2.76 -12.02 -3.95
C SER A 423 -4.10 -11.29 -3.80
N GLY A 424 -5.05 -11.60 -4.69
CA GLY A 424 -6.42 -11.10 -4.62
C GLY A 424 -7.30 -11.72 -3.53
N MET A 425 -6.86 -12.79 -2.85
CA MET A 425 -7.62 -13.42 -1.78
C MET A 425 -7.63 -12.56 -0.50
N THR A 426 -8.64 -12.78 0.34
CA THR A 426 -8.60 -12.38 1.75
C THR A 426 -7.96 -13.49 2.57
N ASP A 427 -7.51 -13.20 3.79
CA ASP A 427 -6.92 -14.18 4.70
C ASP A 427 -7.88 -15.34 4.96
N LEU A 428 -9.14 -15.01 5.23
CA LEU A 428 -10.20 -16.01 5.48
C LEU A 428 -10.47 -16.86 4.24
N TYR A 429 -10.48 -16.26 3.05
CA TYR A 429 -10.70 -17.01 1.82
C TYR A 429 -9.52 -17.93 1.51
N ALA A 430 -8.29 -17.47 1.68
CA ALA A 430 -7.09 -18.27 1.52
C ALA A 430 -7.07 -19.46 2.50
N LEU A 431 -7.43 -19.25 3.77
CA LEU A 431 -7.58 -20.29 4.76
C LEU A 431 -8.65 -21.34 4.35
N ASN A 432 -9.83 -20.88 3.90
CA ASN A 432 -10.90 -21.78 3.47
C ASN A 432 -10.49 -22.65 2.26
N ILE A 433 -9.83 -22.06 1.28
CA ILE A 433 -9.34 -22.83 0.11
C ILE A 433 -8.25 -23.82 0.55
N TYR A 434 -7.31 -23.38 1.39
CA TYR A 434 -6.29 -24.27 1.97
C TYR A 434 -6.92 -25.49 2.66
N GLN A 435 -7.91 -25.29 3.53
CA GLN A 435 -8.58 -26.38 4.25
C GLN A 435 -9.28 -27.36 3.31
N ARG A 436 -9.95 -26.86 2.25
CA ARG A 436 -10.60 -27.69 1.23
C ARG A 436 -9.60 -28.51 0.43
N ILE A 437 -8.54 -27.90 -0.09
CA ILE A 437 -7.50 -28.56 -0.88
C ILE A 437 -6.76 -29.60 -0.04
N SER A 438 -6.53 -29.32 1.25
CA SER A 438 -5.84 -30.23 2.17
C SER A 438 -6.78 -31.31 2.77
N GLY A 439 -8.07 -31.31 2.45
CA GLY A 439 -9.03 -32.28 2.98
C GLY A 439 -9.31 -32.15 4.50
N ILE A 440 -8.95 -31.01 5.09
CA ILE A 440 -9.14 -30.76 6.54
C ILE A 440 -10.59 -30.38 6.83
N SER A 441 -11.27 -29.73 5.88
CA SER A 441 -12.66 -29.31 6.02
C SER A 441 -13.44 -29.67 4.75
N LEU A 442 -14.57 -30.35 4.89
CA LEU A 442 -15.55 -30.50 3.82
C LEU A 442 -16.56 -29.34 3.90
N PRO A 443 -16.96 -28.74 2.76
CA PRO A 443 -18.04 -27.77 2.76
C PRO A 443 -19.31 -28.46 3.23
N LEU A 444 -19.84 -28.04 4.36
CA LEU A 444 -21.18 -28.39 4.76
C LEU A 444 -22.14 -27.61 3.85
N ALA A 445 -23.08 -28.29 3.24
CA ALA A 445 -24.10 -27.72 2.34
C ALA A 445 -25.00 -26.73 3.06
#